data_970e82caf999a590a7c0a42dc6de3654
#
_entry.id   970e82caf999a590a7c0a42dc6de3654
#
_cell.length_a   1.000
_cell.length_b   1.000
_cell.length_c   1.000
_cell.angle_alpha   90.00
_cell.angle_beta   90.00
_cell.angle_gamma   90.00
#
_symmetry.space_group_name_H-M   'P 1'
#
loop_
_entity.id
_entity.type
_entity.pdbx_description
1 polymer ?
#
loop_
_entity_poly.entity_id
_entity_poly.type
_entity_poly.pdbx_seq_one_letter_code
_entity_poly.pdbx_strand_id
1 'polypeptide(L)'
;GYMDVIRDSIENRADDVCRAQEELRTAPLYPHSAAYASEHGEMAQYNRSYQANSACKEAIEQAISAHYAENRLDTEAAVKDVLEKFGAERVQFILANTIQRKNYDGRISQDNKAWAKTIPMPEDSDASRHCAYLVVDGVNLGLTDLFTRQARKTMQEQQKSSVLQKLKQEPPARKPAAPKKQEPER
;
A
#
# COMPACT_ATOMS: atom_id res chain seq x y z
N GLY A 1 32.76 -29.82 -9.55
CA GLY A 1 33.09 -30.55 -8.30
C GLY A 1 32.03 -30.36 -7.22
N TYR A 2 32.21 -31.00 -6.06
CA TYR A 2 31.23 -30.95 -4.95
C TYR A 2 30.89 -29.51 -4.46
N MET A 3 31.85 -28.60 -4.48
CA MET A 3 31.69 -27.20 -4.12
C MET A 3 30.83 -26.43 -5.13
N ASP A 4 30.84 -26.82 -6.40
CA ASP A 4 30.02 -26.16 -7.43
C ASP A 4 28.55 -26.55 -7.23
N VAL A 5 28.26 -27.80 -6.91
CA VAL A 5 26.88 -28.25 -6.60
C VAL A 5 26.30 -27.53 -5.36
N ILE A 6 27.13 -27.29 -4.33
CA ILE A 6 26.68 -26.55 -3.16
C ILE A 6 26.41 -25.09 -3.51
N ARG A 7 27.27 -24.43 -4.30
CA ARG A 7 27.07 -23.06 -4.76
C ARG A 7 25.78 -22.93 -5.54
N ASP A 8 25.58 -23.78 -6.56
CA ASP A 8 24.37 -23.78 -7.38
C ASP A 8 23.10 -24.01 -6.53
N SER A 9 23.18 -24.88 -5.52
CA SER A 9 22.07 -25.12 -4.60
C SER A 9 21.75 -23.92 -3.72
N ILE A 10 22.77 -23.15 -3.28
CA ILE A 10 22.58 -21.92 -2.49
C ILE A 10 22.00 -20.80 -3.36
N GLU A 11 22.51 -20.63 -4.58
CA GLU A 11 22.03 -19.63 -5.52
C GLU A 11 20.57 -19.90 -5.91
N ASN A 12 20.22 -21.13 -6.25
CA ASN A 12 18.83 -21.52 -6.53
C ASN A 12 17.88 -21.25 -5.36
N ARG A 13 18.29 -21.52 -4.12
CA ARG A 13 17.49 -21.22 -2.93
C ARG A 13 17.32 -19.73 -2.69
N ALA A 14 18.36 -18.94 -2.94
CA ALA A 14 18.31 -17.49 -2.84
C ALA A 14 17.32 -16.90 -3.87
N ASP A 15 17.36 -17.38 -5.10
CA ASP A 15 16.43 -16.98 -6.15
C ASP A 15 14.98 -17.35 -5.82
N ASP A 16 14.74 -18.55 -5.29
CA ASP A 16 13.41 -18.98 -4.86
C ASP A 16 12.87 -18.14 -3.72
N VAL A 17 13.71 -17.77 -2.75
CA VAL A 17 13.33 -16.87 -1.65
C VAL A 17 13.02 -15.48 -2.17
N CYS A 18 13.84 -14.92 -3.06
CA CYS A 18 13.59 -13.62 -3.67
C CYS A 18 12.29 -13.60 -4.46
N ARG A 19 12.01 -14.66 -5.22
CA ARG A 19 10.75 -14.80 -5.99
C ARG A 19 9.54 -14.88 -5.07
N ALA A 20 9.61 -15.70 -4.01
CA ALA A 20 8.55 -15.82 -3.03
C ALA A 20 8.27 -14.50 -2.30
N GLN A 21 9.31 -13.73 -1.98
CA GLN A 21 9.16 -12.40 -1.39
C GLN A 21 8.53 -11.40 -2.36
N GLU A 22 8.88 -11.47 -3.66
CA GLU A 22 8.28 -10.63 -4.69
C GLU A 22 6.80 -10.95 -4.89
N GLU A 23 6.45 -12.23 -5.01
CA GLU A 23 5.07 -12.69 -5.10
C GLU A 23 4.25 -12.27 -3.87
N LEU A 24 4.84 -12.32 -2.68
CA LEU A 24 4.19 -11.87 -1.46
C LEU A 24 3.92 -10.37 -1.48
N ARG A 25 4.90 -9.55 -1.87
CA ARG A 25 4.77 -8.09 -1.93
C ARG A 25 3.75 -7.64 -2.95
N THR A 26 3.64 -8.33 -4.08
CA THR A 26 2.72 -8.02 -5.18
C THR A 26 1.33 -8.65 -5.02
N ALA A 27 1.12 -9.47 -3.98
CA ALA A 27 -0.20 -10.05 -3.73
C ALA A 27 -1.27 -8.96 -3.62
N PRO A 28 -2.43 -9.09 -4.27
CA PRO A 28 -3.51 -8.11 -4.15
C PRO A 28 -3.98 -7.94 -2.71
N LEU A 29 -4.37 -6.73 -2.35
CA LEU A 29 -5.02 -6.47 -1.06
C LEU A 29 -6.39 -7.15 -1.06
N TYR A 30 -6.61 -8.04 -0.08
CA TYR A 30 -7.90 -8.73 0.08
C TYR A 30 -8.86 -7.85 0.88
N PRO A 31 -10.03 -7.48 0.34
CA PRO A 31 -10.86 -6.43 0.92
C PRO A 31 -11.86 -6.91 1.97
N HIS A 32 -11.99 -8.22 2.15
CA HIS A 32 -12.99 -8.81 3.04
C HIS A 32 -12.38 -9.42 4.29
N SER A 33 -13.25 -9.82 5.22
CA SER A 33 -12.87 -10.46 6.47
C SER A 33 -12.40 -11.91 6.29
N ALA A 34 -11.76 -12.46 7.33
CA ALA A 34 -11.41 -13.87 7.36
C ALA A 34 -12.66 -14.78 7.33
N ALA A 35 -13.74 -14.36 8.01
CA ALA A 35 -15.01 -15.08 8.00
C ALA A 35 -15.59 -15.14 6.58
N TYR A 36 -15.65 -14.00 5.88
CA TYR A 36 -16.07 -13.96 4.49
C TYR A 36 -15.21 -14.88 3.59
N ALA A 37 -13.90 -14.81 3.73
CA ALA A 37 -12.97 -15.65 2.98
C ALA A 37 -13.21 -17.16 3.22
N SER A 38 -13.48 -17.52 4.47
CA SER A 38 -13.81 -18.91 4.83
C SER A 38 -15.11 -19.39 4.19
N GLU A 39 -16.15 -18.56 4.25
CA GLU A 39 -17.47 -18.89 3.66
C GLU A 39 -17.42 -19.00 2.12
N HIS A 40 -16.52 -18.24 1.47
CA HIS A 40 -16.42 -18.19 0.01
C HIS A 40 -15.27 -19.04 -0.57
N GLY A 41 -14.53 -19.76 0.27
CA GLY A 41 -13.40 -20.59 -0.19
C GLY A 41 -12.17 -19.77 -0.63
N GLU A 42 -12.02 -18.53 -0.16
CA GLU A 42 -10.99 -17.57 -0.55
C GLU A 42 -9.87 -17.42 0.48
N MET A 43 -9.74 -18.37 1.41
CA MET A 43 -8.73 -18.31 2.49
C MET A 43 -7.28 -18.23 1.97
N ALA A 44 -6.99 -18.79 0.79
CA ALA A 44 -5.66 -18.69 0.20
C ALA A 44 -5.31 -17.24 -0.18
N GLN A 45 -6.26 -16.50 -0.76
CA GLN A 45 -6.11 -15.09 -1.13
C GLN A 45 -5.99 -14.22 0.14
N TYR A 46 -6.86 -14.47 1.12
CA TYR A 46 -6.82 -13.79 2.41
C TYR A 46 -5.45 -13.96 3.09
N ASN A 47 -4.95 -15.19 3.19
CA ASN A 47 -3.68 -15.48 3.86
C ASN A 47 -2.49 -14.84 3.15
N ARG A 48 -2.46 -14.84 1.81
CA ARG A 48 -1.41 -14.15 1.04
C ARG A 48 -1.44 -12.64 1.29
N SER A 49 -2.61 -12.04 1.26
CA SER A 49 -2.78 -10.62 1.56
C SER A 49 -2.38 -10.30 3.00
N TYR A 50 -2.77 -11.11 3.96
CA TYR A 50 -2.39 -10.94 5.36
C TYR A 50 -0.88 -11.00 5.57
N GLN A 51 -0.19 -11.97 4.98
CA GLN A 51 1.27 -12.08 5.05
C GLN A 51 1.96 -10.86 4.41
N ALA A 52 1.46 -10.39 3.27
CA ALA A 52 1.96 -9.17 2.64
C ALA A 52 1.71 -7.92 3.49
N ASN A 53 0.56 -7.83 4.16
CA ASN A 53 0.23 -6.75 5.10
C ASN A 53 1.17 -6.76 6.30
N SER A 54 1.45 -7.93 6.87
CA SER A 54 2.40 -8.07 7.98
C SER A 54 3.81 -7.64 7.57
N ALA A 55 4.27 -8.09 6.41
CA ALA A 55 5.56 -7.68 5.86
C ALA A 55 5.63 -6.15 5.59
N CYS A 56 4.54 -5.55 5.11
CA CYS A 56 4.45 -4.09 4.92
C CYS A 56 4.52 -3.34 6.26
N LYS A 57 3.81 -3.80 7.28
CA LYS A 57 3.86 -3.25 8.64
C LYS A 57 5.30 -3.24 9.17
N GLU A 58 5.99 -4.37 9.08
CA GLU A 58 7.38 -4.50 9.50
C GLU A 58 8.32 -3.61 8.69
N ALA A 59 8.11 -3.51 7.38
CA ALA A 59 8.89 -2.64 6.52
C ALA A 59 8.73 -1.15 6.87
N ILE A 60 7.53 -0.70 7.26
CA ILE A 60 7.30 0.65 7.75
C ILE A 60 8.11 0.91 9.03
N GLU A 61 8.05 -0.01 9.99
CA GLU A 61 8.82 0.10 11.25
C GLU A 61 10.32 0.14 11.00
N GLN A 62 10.81 -0.73 10.12
CA GLN A 62 12.23 -0.77 9.74
C GLN A 62 12.66 0.50 9.00
N ALA A 63 11.86 1.01 8.07
CA ALA A 63 12.16 2.22 7.34
C ALA A 63 12.22 3.45 8.26
N ILE A 64 11.28 3.59 9.19
CA ILE A 64 11.31 4.66 10.19
C ILE A 64 12.58 4.55 11.05
N SER A 65 12.92 3.36 11.51
CA SER A 65 14.13 3.15 12.34
C SER A 65 15.41 3.40 11.57
N ALA A 66 15.50 2.95 10.31
CA ALA A 66 16.69 3.09 9.47
C ALA A 66 16.98 4.54 9.05
N HIS A 67 15.91 5.35 8.86
CA HIS A 67 16.02 6.74 8.43
C HIS A 67 15.89 7.76 9.58
N TYR A 68 15.90 7.29 10.83
CA TYR A 68 15.90 8.14 12.01
C TYR A 68 17.32 8.32 12.56
N ALA A 69 17.85 9.52 12.46
CA ALA A 69 19.16 9.87 12.99
C ALA A 69 19.15 11.32 13.53
N GLU A 70 19.95 11.59 14.54
CA GLU A 70 20.11 12.92 15.13
C GLU A 70 18.78 13.60 15.52
N ASN A 71 17.87 12.82 16.11
CA ASN A 71 16.51 13.25 16.47
C ASN A 71 15.66 13.72 15.28
N ARG A 72 15.97 13.29 14.07
CA ARG A 72 15.26 13.65 12.85
C ARG A 72 14.96 12.41 12.02
N LEU A 73 13.74 12.34 11.48
CA LEU A 73 13.32 11.33 10.52
C LEU A 73 13.41 11.90 9.10
N ASP A 74 14.17 11.25 8.22
CA ASP A 74 14.09 11.47 6.79
C ASP A 74 12.83 10.77 6.25
N THR A 75 11.72 11.49 6.28
CA THR A 75 10.41 10.96 5.89
C THR A 75 10.32 10.63 4.40
N GLU A 76 11.00 11.37 3.54
CA GLU A 76 10.95 11.15 2.08
C GLU A 76 11.63 9.83 1.71
N ALA A 77 12.84 9.59 2.24
CA ALA A 77 13.57 8.35 1.99
C ALA A 77 12.83 7.14 2.60
N ALA A 78 12.34 7.25 3.83
CA ALA A 78 11.61 6.18 4.50
C ALA A 78 10.33 5.80 3.75
N VAL A 79 9.54 6.76 3.33
CA VAL A 79 8.30 6.55 2.57
C VAL A 79 8.58 5.94 1.20
N LYS A 80 9.59 6.45 0.49
CA LYS A 80 9.99 5.94 -0.82
C LYS A 80 10.32 4.46 -0.76
N ASP A 81 11.14 4.03 0.19
CA ASP A 81 11.54 2.63 0.35
C ASP A 81 10.35 1.68 0.51
N VAL A 82 9.34 2.09 1.26
CA VAL A 82 8.16 1.25 1.52
C VAL A 82 7.18 1.28 0.33
N LEU A 83 6.90 2.45 -0.24
CA LEU A 83 5.99 2.58 -1.38
C LEU A 83 6.49 1.82 -2.61
N GLU A 84 7.78 1.83 -2.89
CA GLU A 84 8.39 1.08 -4.00
C GLU A 84 8.23 -0.44 -3.83
N LYS A 85 8.24 -0.92 -2.59
CA LYS A 85 8.14 -2.37 -2.30
C LYS A 85 6.70 -2.89 -2.25
N PHE A 86 5.76 -2.13 -1.69
CA PHE A 86 4.42 -2.63 -1.37
C PHE A 86 3.30 -1.92 -2.12
N GLY A 87 3.56 -0.79 -2.74
CA GLY A 87 2.55 0.00 -3.43
C GLY A 87 1.68 0.84 -2.49
N ALA A 88 1.01 1.84 -3.07
CA ALA A 88 0.25 2.84 -2.33
C ALA A 88 -0.95 2.24 -1.57
N GLU A 89 -1.68 1.31 -2.18
CA GLU A 89 -2.91 0.74 -1.61
C GLU A 89 -2.65 0.01 -0.29
N ARG A 90 -1.62 -0.85 -0.25
CA ARG A 90 -1.27 -1.61 0.96
C ARG A 90 -0.69 -0.72 2.04
N VAL A 91 0.20 0.20 1.69
CA VAL A 91 0.77 1.17 2.64
C VAL A 91 -0.34 2.03 3.26
N GLN A 92 -1.27 2.52 2.43
CA GLN A 92 -2.44 3.25 2.89
C GLN A 92 -3.29 2.45 3.87
N PHE A 93 -3.55 1.17 3.57
CA PHE A 93 -4.32 0.28 4.43
C PHE A 93 -3.66 0.10 5.80
N ILE A 94 -2.35 -0.20 5.85
CA ILE A 94 -1.62 -0.41 7.12
C ILE A 94 -1.57 0.87 7.96
N LEU A 95 -1.31 2.02 7.34
CA LEU A 95 -1.26 3.30 8.07
C LEU A 95 -2.63 3.71 8.59
N ALA A 96 -3.68 3.58 7.77
CA ALA A 96 -5.04 3.91 8.19
C ALA A 96 -5.53 2.97 9.31
N ASN A 97 -5.26 1.67 9.22
CA ASN A 97 -5.55 0.71 10.29
C ASN A 97 -4.85 1.10 11.59
N THR A 98 -3.55 1.43 11.52
CA THR A 98 -2.76 1.86 12.68
C THR A 98 -3.39 3.09 13.36
N ILE A 99 -3.72 4.12 12.58
CA ILE A 99 -4.26 5.37 13.11
C ILE A 99 -5.66 5.17 13.70
N GLN A 100 -6.52 4.39 13.04
CA GLN A 100 -7.85 4.09 13.58
C GLN A 100 -7.76 3.36 14.92
N ARG A 101 -6.85 2.42 15.07
CA ARG A 101 -6.62 1.67 16.31
C ARG A 101 -5.97 2.49 17.42
N LYS A 102 -5.15 3.47 17.07
CA LYS A 102 -4.46 4.37 18.00
C LYS A 102 -5.08 5.77 18.04
N ASN A 103 -6.34 5.90 17.64
CA ASN A 103 -7.04 7.19 17.53
C ASN A 103 -7.10 7.99 18.85
N TYR A 104 -7.00 7.32 19.99
CA TYR A 104 -6.94 7.94 21.31
C TYR A 104 -5.60 8.63 21.62
N ASP A 105 -4.53 8.32 20.87
CA ASP A 105 -3.19 8.83 21.16
C ASP A 105 -3.04 10.28 20.66
N GLY A 106 -2.57 11.16 21.55
CA GLY A 106 -2.38 12.57 21.26
C GLY A 106 -1.20 12.90 20.34
N ARG A 107 -0.30 11.93 20.09
CA ARG A 107 0.85 12.07 19.17
C ARG A 107 0.43 11.98 17.70
N ILE A 108 -0.77 11.48 17.42
CA ILE A 108 -1.32 11.41 16.08
C ILE A 108 -2.11 12.68 15.79
N SER A 109 -1.79 13.33 14.67
CA SER A 109 -2.42 14.58 14.24
C SER A 109 -3.91 14.38 13.87
N GLN A 110 -4.71 15.43 14.04
CA GLN A 110 -6.12 15.40 13.70
C GLN A 110 -6.36 15.17 12.21
N ASP A 111 -5.48 15.71 11.36
CA ASP A 111 -5.52 15.50 9.91
C ASP A 111 -5.36 14.02 9.53
N ASN A 112 -4.40 13.33 10.15
CA ASN A 112 -4.21 11.91 9.92
C ASN A 112 -5.38 11.09 10.48
N LYS A 113 -5.93 11.46 11.63
CA LYS A 113 -7.13 10.81 12.19
C LYS A 113 -8.35 10.97 11.28
N ALA A 114 -8.55 12.15 10.71
CA ALA A 114 -9.65 12.42 9.78
C ALA A 114 -9.47 11.62 8.48
N TRP A 115 -8.26 11.64 7.92
CA TRP A 115 -7.94 10.88 6.72
C TRP A 115 -8.13 9.37 6.93
N ALA A 116 -7.63 8.81 8.03
CA ALA A 116 -7.72 7.38 8.29
C ALA A 116 -9.18 6.87 8.31
N LYS A 117 -10.11 7.69 8.79
CA LYS A 117 -11.54 7.37 8.81
C LYS A 117 -12.16 7.24 7.41
N THR A 118 -11.53 7.82 6.38
CA THR A 118 -12.00 7.71 4.99
C THR A 118 -11.61 6.40 4.32
N ILE A 119 -10.70 5.64 4.93
CA ILE A 119 -10.22 4.37 4.40
C ILE A 119 -11.02 3.22 5.03
N PRO A 120 -11.78 2.45 4.22
CA PRO A 120 -12.57 1.35 4.74
C PRO A 120 -11.68 0.24 5.30
N MET A 121 -12.08 -0.28 6.46
CA MET A 121 -11.49 -1.47 7.06
C MET A 121 -12.48 -2.62 6.96
N PRO A 122 -12.02 -3.88 6.83
CA PRO A 122 -12.91 -5.03 6.84
C PRO A 122 -13.74 -5.06 8.12
N GLU A 123 -15.06 -5.15 7.97
CA GLU A 123 -15.96 -5.34 9.10
C GLU A 123 -15.93 -6.81 9.52
N ASP A 124 -15.29 -7.07 10.66
CA ASP A 124 -15.20 -8.42 11.21
C ASP A 124 -15.10 -8.36 12.73
N SER A 125 -15.88 -9.16 13.42
CA SER A 125 -15.76 -9.38 14.86
C SER A 125 -14.41 -10.04 15.21
N ASP A 126 -13.85 -10.83 14.30
CA ASP A 126 -12.50 -11.40 14.39
C ASP A 126 -11.43 -10.54 13.74
N ALA A 127 -11.78 -9.60 12.85
CA ALA A 127 -10.88 -8.58 12.29
C ALA A 127 -10.22 -7.75 13.39
N SER A 128 -10.87 -7.62 14.54
CA SER A 128 -10.26 -6.99 15.69
C SER A 128 -8.96 -7.67 16.11
N ARG A 129 -8.81 -8.96 15.94
CA ARG A 129 -7.57 -9.69 16.23
C ARG A 129 -6.56 -9.54 15.11
N HIS A 130 -6.92 -9.80 13.86
CA HIS A 130 -5.99 -9.73 12.73
C HIS A 130 -5.50 -8.30 12.47
N CYS A 131 -6.40 -7.32 12.43
CA CYS A 131 -6.00 -5.92 12.28
C CYS A 131 -5.20 -5.39 13.48
N ALA A 132 -5.36 -5.94 14.69
CA ALA A 132 -4.55 -5.56 15.85
C ALA A 132 -3.07 -5.92 15.67
N TYR A 133 -2.76 -7.00 14.97
CA TYR A 133 -1.38 -7.40 14.66
C TYR A 133 -0.77 -6.61 13.48
N LEU A 134 -1.60 -5.91 12.72
CA LEU A 134 -1.16 -5.06 11.59
C LEU A 134 -0.99 -3.59 11.98
N VAL A 135 -0.79 -3.30 13.25
CA VAL A 135 -0.55 -1.96 13.78
C VAL A 135 0.95 -1.69 13.83
N VAL A 136 1.36 -0.55 13.26
CA VAL A 136 2.74 -0.05 13.36
C VAL A 136 2.95 0.44 14.79
N ASP A 137 3.59 -0.35 15.62
CA ASP A 137 3.81 -0.09 17.05
C ASP A 137 5.26 -0.33 17.52
N GLY A 138 6.13 -0.85 16.67
CA GLY A 138 7.56 -1.03 16.94
C GLY A 138 8.36 0.27 17.00
N VAL A 139 7.73 1.42 16.70
CA VAL A 139 8.34 2.75 16.71
C VAL A 139 7.43 3.76 17.41
N ASN A 140 7.98 4.93 17.74
CA ASN A 140 7.20 6.01 18.37
C ASN A 140 6.06 6.48 17.45
N LEU A 141 4.84 6.59 17.97
CA LEU A 141 3.66 7.01 17.21
C LEU A 141 3.76 8.43 16.63
N GLY A 142 4.56 9.32 17.23
CA GLY A 142 4.88 10.63 16.64
C GLY A 142 5.67 10.51 15.34
N LEU A 143 6.60 9.55 15.25
CA LEU A 143 7.33 9.25 14.01
C LEU A 143 6.42 8.59 12.97
N THR A 144 5.54 7.71 13.41
CA THR A 144 4.52 7.12 12.54
C THR A 144 3.58 8.18 11.97
N ASP A 145 3.20 9.20 12.76
CA ASP A 145 2.39 10.33 12.28
C ASP A 145 3.13 11.13 11.20
N LEU A 146 4.41 11.42 11.39
CA LEU A 146 5.23 12.10 10.39
C LEU A 146 5.37 11.27 9.11
N PHE A 147 5.64 9.98 9.23
CA PHE A 147 5.69 9.05 8.10
C PHE A 147 4.37 9.05 7.33
N THR A 148 3.25 8.96 8.04
CA THR A 148 1.91 8.94 7.43
C THR A 148 1.62 10.23 6.66
N ARG A 149 1.99 11.38 7.22
CA ARG A 149 1.81 12.68 6.55
C ARG A 149 2.60 12.74 5.24
N GLN A 150 3.83 12.29 5.24
CA GLN A 150 4.65 12.22 4.03
C GLN A 150 4.11 11.19 3.02
N ALA A 151 3.70 10.02 3.48
CA ALA A 151 3.13 8.99 2.62
C ALA A 151 1.87 9.50 1.89
N ARG A 152 0.97 10.18 2.59
CA ARG A 152 -0.22 10.81 2.01
C ARG A 152 0.13 11.82 0.92
N LYS A 153 1.11 12.70 1.21
CA LYS A 153 1.61 13.69 0.24
C LYS A 153 2.16 13.02 -1.02
N THR A 154 3.04 12.04 -0.86
CA THR A 154 3.67 11.33 -1.97
C THR A 154 2.63 10.58 -2.83
N MET A 155 1.67 9.89 -2.19
CA MET A 155 0.59 9.20 -2.90
C MET A 155 -0.30 10.16 -3.70
N GLN A 156 -0.62 11.34 -3.16
CA GLN A 156 -1.39 12.37 -3.87
C GLN A 156 -0.64 12.91 -5.09
N GLU A 157 0.67 13.13 -4.97
CA GLU A 157 1.52 13.58 -6.06
C GLU A 157 1.59 12.53 -7.20
N GLN A 158 1.72 11.25 -6.84
CA GLN A 158 1.70 10.14 -7.79
C GLN A 158 0.37 10.04 -8.53
N GLN A 159 -0.76 10.20 -7.85
CA GLN A 159 -2.08 10.21 -8.47
C GLN A 159 -2.25 11.37 -9.46
N LYS A 160 -1.84 12.59 -9.08
CA LYS A 160 -1.87 13.76 -9.96
C LYS A 160 -1.03 13.56 -11.21
N SER A 161 0.21 13.04 -11.07
CA SER A 161 1.09 12.72 -12.19
C SER A 161 0.46 11.69 -13.13
N SER A 162 -0.14 10.63 -12.61
CA SER A 162 -0.79 9.59 -13.40
C SER A 162 -1.99 10.13 -14.20
N VAL A 163 -2.82 10.97 -13.57
CA VAL A 163 -3.97 11.60 -14.25
C VAL A 163 -3.50 12.53 -15.38
N LEU A 164 -2.47 13.36 -15.13
CA LEU A 164 -1.92 14.26 -16.15
C LEU A 164 -1.32 13.50 -17.34
N GLN A 165 -0.65 12.35 -17.08
CA GLN A 165 -0.13 11.50 -18.17
C GLN A 165 -1.25 10.89 -19.00
N LYS A 166 -2.33 10.40 -18.38
CA LYS A 166 -3.50 9.86 -19.08
C LYS A 166 -4.18 10.92 -19.95
N LEU A 167 -4.36 12.14 -19.45
CA LEU A 167 -4.94 13.26 -20.22
C LEU A 167 -4.09 13.66 -21.42
N LYS A 168 -2.77 13.52 -21.34
CA LYS A 168 -1.87 13.79 -22.47
C LYS A 168 -1.87 12.69 -23.53
N GLN A 169 -2.26 11.47 -23.19
CA GLN A 169 -2.31 10.31 -24.08
C GLN A 169 -3.66 10.12 -24.76
N GLU A 170 -4.74 10.72 -24.26
CA GLU A 170 -6.04 10.71 -24.94
C GLU A 170 -5.99 11.60 -26.18
N PRO A 171 -6.27 11.06 -27.41
CA PRO A 171 -6.39 11.88 -28.60
C PRO A 171 -7.56 12.84 -28.43
N PRO A 172 -7.49 14.08 -28.96
CA PRO A 172 -8.57 15.06 -28.85
C PRO A 172 -9.85 14.45 -29.41
N ALA A 173 -10.91 14.46 -28.61
CA ALA A 173 -12.23 13.99 -29.02
C ALA A 173 -12.62 14.67 -30.35
N ARG A 174 -12.87 13.88 -31.41
CA ARG A 174 -13.38 14.39 -32.69
C ARG A 174 -14.71 15.08 -32.40
N LYS A 175 -14.77 16.38 -32.68
CA LYS A 175 -16.02 17.14 -32.68
C LYS A 175 -16.99 16.44 -33.63
N PRO A 176 -18.25 16.20 -33.26
CA PRO A 176 -19.22 15.66 -34.18
C PRO A 176 -19.37 16.62 -35.36
N ALA A 177 -19.27 16.08 -36.58
CA ALA A 177 -19.46 16.86 -37.81
C ALA A 177 -20.86 17.43 -37.81
N ALA A 178 -20.96 18.73 -38.11
CA ALA A 178 -22.23 19.41 -38.24
C ALA A 178 -23.07 18.79 -39.40
N PRO A 179 -24.39 18.64 -39.26
CA PRO A 179 -25.23 18.05 -40.29
C PRO A 179 -25.22 18.97 -41.53
N LYS A 180 -24.92 18.39 -42.70
CA LYS A 180 -25.05 19.08 -43.99
C LYS A 180 -26.52 19.45 -44.21
N LYS A 181 -26.81 20.74 -44.37
CA LYS A 181 -28.10 21.23 -44.87
C LYS A 181 -28.31 20.70 -46.29
N GLN A 182 -29.36 19.92 -46.49
CA GLN A 182 -29.86 19.63 -47.82
C GLN A 182 -30.58 20.89 -48.33
N GLU A 183 -30.15 21.40 -49.47
CA GLU A 183 -30.90 22.39 -50.25
C GLU A 183 -32.10 21.72 -50.92
N PRO A 184 -33.28 22.36 -50.96
CA PRO A 184 -34.42 21.83 -51.72
C PRO A 184 -34.24 22.17 -53.21
N GLU A 185 -34.28 21.13 -54.04
CA GLU A 185 -34.45 21.29 -55.46
C GLU A 185 -35.84 21.84 -55.80
N ARG A 186 -35.83 22.79 -56.75
CA ARG A 186 -37.05 23.32 -57.41
C ARG A 186 -37.54 22.39 -58.51
#